data_91a082c86024f930b1d7916e370b306f
#
_entry.id   91a082c86024f930b1d7916e370b306f
#
_cell.length_a   1.000
_cell.length_b   1.000
_cell.length_c   1.000
_cell.angle_alpha   90.00
_cell.angle_beta   90.00
_cell.angle_gamma   90.00
#
_symmetry.space_group_name_H-M   'P 1'
#
loop_
_entity.id
_entity.type
_entity.pdbx_description
1 polymer ?
#
loop_
_entity_poly.entity_id
_entity_poly.type
_entity_poly.pdbx_seq_one_letter_code
_entity_poly.pdbx_strand_id
1 'polypeptide(L)'
;MSKKTIFAILLILSVLIIIRPKEETLLRCAMFGPMKLFSSDTCMAYFNVFGYSENVYQDLRENFDVASLLSLSPERKYYFAQLYLDNGNDINKKIDQGMPIHSAILKDDLEEFYWLLEKNADPSVVDHLTDLDAYDFIDIMIIKQPTPNRLEMHKVLERYKPSS
;
A
#
# COMPACT_ATOMS: atom_id res chain seq x y z
N MET A 1 -27.11 -2.02 40.35
CA MET A 1 -26.23 -3.09 39.85
C MET A 1 -25.60 -3.82 41.03
N SER A 2 -25.62 -5.15 41.05
CA SER A 2 -25.07 -5.89 42.21
C SER A 2 -23.53 -5.83 42.17
N LYS A 3 -22.88 -5.94 43.38
CA LYS A 3 -21.40 -6.01 43.48
C LYS A 3 -20.84 -7.15 42.63
N LYS A 4 -21.54 -8.27 42.50
CA LYS A 4 -21.17 -9.42 41.66
C LYS A 4 -21.18 -9.08 40.17
N THR A 5 -22.16 -8.27 39.72
CA THR A 5 -22.24 -7.82 38.31
C THR A 5 -21.11 -6.89 37.94
N ILE A 6 -20.73 -5.96 38.84
CA ILE A 6 -19.61 -5.03 38.65
C ILE A 6 -18.29 -5.82 38.58
N PHE A 7 -18.08 -6.76 39.46
CA PHE A 7 -16.87 -7.61 39.48
C PHE A 7 -16.76 -8.43 38.18
N ALA A 8 -17.86 -9.04 37.72
CA ALA A 8 -17.85 -9.79 36.45
C ALA A 8 -17.52 -8.89 35.25
N ILE A 9 -18.06 -7.68 35.19
CA ILE A 9 -17.74 -6.71 34.12
C ILE A 9 -16.27 -6.29 34.16
N LEU A 10 -15.74 -6.02 35.35
CA LEU A 10 -14.31 -5.66 35.51
C LEU A 10 -13.40 -6.82 35.12
N LEU A 11 -13.78 -8.06 35.45
CA LEU A 11 -13.02 -9.25 35.05
C LEU A 11 -13.04 -9.44 33.53
N ILE A 12 -14.19 -9.27 32.88
CA ILE A 12 -14.29 -9.34 31.41
C ILE A 12 -13.45 -8.23 30.75
N LEU A 13 -13.53 -6.99 31.25
CA LEU A 13 -12.74 -5.88 30.75
C LEU A 13 -11.24 -6.14 30.90
N SER A 14 -10.80 -6.69 32.05
CA SER A 14 -9.38 -7.00 32.26
C SER A 14 -8.89 -8.09 31.31
N VAL A 15 -9.71 -9.12 31.05
CA VAL A 15 -9.40 -10.19 30.08
C VAL A 15 -9.31 -9.62 28.67
N LEU A 16 -10.23 -8.72 28.26
CA LEU A 16 -10.21 -8.05 26.96
C LEU A 16 -8.95 -7.17 26.77
N ILE A 17 -8.48 -6.52 27.83
CA ILE A 17 -7.24 -5.73 27.80
C ILE A 17 -6.00 -6.64 27.64
N ILE A 18 -5.98 -7.79 28.30
CA ILE A 18 -4.85 -8.75 28.25
C ILE A 18 -4.78 -9.46 26.87
N ILE A 19 -5.95 -9.71 26.24
CA ILE A 19 -6.04 -10.43 24.95
C ILE A 19 -5.95 -9.44 23.77
N ARG A 20 -5.77 -8.13 24.02
CA ARG A 20 -5.70 -7.13 22.95
C ARG A 20 -4.59 -7.53 21.95
N PRO A 21 -4.93 -7.81 20.69
CA PRO A 21 -3.92 -8.12 19.68
C PRO A 21 -3.03 -6.89 19.47
N LYS A 22 -1.76 -7.14 19.14
CA LYS A 22 -0.86 -6.04 18.76
C LYS A 22 -1.40 -5.31 17.53
N GLU A 23 -1.25 -4.01 17.50
CA GLU A 23 -1.76 -3.17 16.40
C GLU A 23 -1.14 -3.55 15.05
N GLU A 24 0.14 -3.93 15.02
CA GLU A 24 0.80 -4.46 13.81
C GLU A 24 0.09 -5.74 13.29
N THR A 25 -0.37 -6.58 14.20
CA THR A 25 -1.14 -7.79 13.86
C THR A 25 -2.51 -7.42 13.27
N LEU A 26 -3.18 -6.40 13.83
CA LEU A 26 -4.44 -5.87 13.30
C LEU A 26 -4.23 -5.19 11.94
N LEU A 27 -3.12 -4.48 11.76
CA LEU A 27 -2.75 -3.89 10.47
C LEU A 27 -2.60 -4.97 9.39
N ARG A 28 -1.85 -6.03 9.67
CA ARG A 28 -1.69 -7.15 8.72
C ARG A 28 -3.02 -7.84 8.41
N CYS A 29 -3.89 -7.99 9.41
CA CYS A 29 -5.26 -8.49 9.20
C CYS A 29 -6.08 -7.55 8.30
N ALA A 30 -5.98 -6.25 8.50
CA ALA A 30 -6.68 -5.26 7.67
C ALA A 30 -6.15 -5.26 6.23
N MET A 31 -4.86 -5.43 6.02
CA MET A 31 -4.20 -5.42 4.71
C MET A 31 -4.37 -6.73 3.93
N PHE A 32 -4.00 -7.85 4.53
CA PHE A 32 -3.79 -9.12 3.82
C PHE A 32 -4.95 -10.11 3.94
N GLY A 33 -5.88 -9.89 4.84
CA GLY A 33 -7.02 -10.77 4.98
C GLY A 33 -7.27 -11.30 6.40
N PRO A 34 -8.34 -12.10 6.57
CA PRO A 34 -8.82 -12.48 7.87
C PRO A 34 -7.81 -13.32 8.65
N MET A 35 -7.76 -13.08 9.96
CA MET A 35 -7.05 -13.90 10.94
C MET A 35 -8.02 -14.85 11.63
N LYS A 36 -7.47 -15.83 12.40
CA LYS A 36 -8.28 -16.89 13.05
C LYS A 36 -9.51 -16.39 13.82
N LEU A 37 -9.47 -15.17 14.39
CA LEU A 37 -10.53 -14.61 15.24
C LEU A 37 -11.16 -13.33 14.70
N PHE A 38 -10.57 -12.70 13.68
CA PHE A 38 -10.99 -11.40 13.18
C PHE A 38 -11.10 -11.40 11.66
N SER A 39 -12.21 -10.86 11.15
CA SER A 39 -12.32 -10.53 9.73
C SER A 39 -11.51 -9.28 9.43
N SER A 40 -11.10 -9.12 8.17
CA SER A 40 -10.40 -7.91 7.73
C SER A 40 -11.20 -6.64 7.99
N ASP A 41 -12.52 -6.70 7.82
CA ASP A 41 -13.40 -5.55 8.06
C ASP A 41 -13.46 -5.18 9.55
N THR A 42 -13.39 -6.20 10.45
CA THR A 42 -13.28 -5.96 11.90
C THR A 42 -11.96 -5.27 12.23
N CYS A 43 -10.85 -5.68 11.58
CA CYS A 43 -9.55 -5.07 11.77
C CYS A 43 -9.52 -3.63 11.21
N MET A 44 -10.14 -3.38 10.06
CA MET A 44 -10.31 -2.03 9.52
C MET A 44 -11.18 -1.15 10.44
N ALA A 45 -12.30 -1.70 10.96
CA ALA A 45 -13.19 -0.98 11.88
C ALA A 45 -12.45 -0.55 13.16
N TYR A 46 -11.51 -1.36 13.66
CA TYR A 46 -10.66 -0.98 14.78
C TYR A 46 -9.91 0.33 14.49
N PHE A 47 -9.22 0.42 13.34
CA PHE A 47 -8.46 1.62 12.98
C PHE A 47 -9.36 2.81 12.67
N ASN A 48 -10.55 2.61 12.12
CA ASN A 48 -11.52 3.67 11.89
C ASN A 48 -12.01 4.31 13.21
N VAL A 49 -12.05 3.54 14.31
CA VAL A 49 -12.51 4.02 15.63
C VAL A 49 -11.35 4.60 16.45
N PHE A 50 -10.20 3.93 16.47
CA PHE A 50 -9.09 4.25 17.37
C PHE A 50 -7.93 5.00 16.68
N GLY A 51 -7.95 5.06 15.35
CA GLY A 51 -6.86 5.62 14.56
C GLY A 51 -5.65 4.67 14.48
N TYR A 52 -4.61 5.16 13.84
CA TYR A 52 -3.32 4.47 13.71
C TYR A 52 -2.33 5.05 14.70
N SER A 53 -1.65 4.20 15.48
CA SER A 53 -0.59 4.64 16.38
C SER A 53 0.73 4.86 15.64
N GLU A 54 1.68 5.55 16.28
CA GLU A 54 3.04 5.74 15.73
C GLU A 54 3.74 4.42 15.42
N ASN A 55 3.52 3.38 16.23
CA ASN A 55 4.08 2.05 15.98
C ASN A 55 3.58 1.44 14.66
N VAL A 56 2.30 1.68 14.32
CA VAL A 56 1.72 1.23 13.03
C VAL A 56 2.34 2.00 11.87
N TYR A 57 2.51 3.30 12.00
CA TYR A 57 3.17 4.09 10.97
C TYR A 57 4.64 3.72 10.79
N GLN A 58 5.31 3.38 11.88
CA GLN A 58 6.68 2.88 11.82
C GLN A 58 6.75 1.51 11.11
N ASP A 59 5.85 0.56 11.44
CA ASP A 59 5.77 -0.74 10.75
C ASP A 59 5.51 -0.57 9.23
N LEU A 60 4.60 0.34 8.85
CA LEU A 60 4.36 0.67 7.45
C LEU A 60 5.62 1.23 6.77
N ARG A 61 6.32 2.15 7.43
CA ARG A 61 7.52 2.79 6.89
C ARG A 61 8.68 1.83 6.70
N GLU A 62 8.87 0.90 7.65
CA GLU A 62 10.02 0.00 7.66
C GLU A 62 9.83 -1.22 6.77
N ASN A 63 8.60 -1.74 6.68
CA ASN A 63 8.32 -3.03 6.08
C ASN A 63 7.57 -2.97 4.75
N PHE A 64 7.17 -1.77 4.30
CA PHE A 64 6.39 -1.62 3.07
C PHE A 64 6.94 -0.50 2.19
N ASP A 65 6.61 -0.60 0.91
CA ASP A 65 6.73 0.43 -0.11
C ASP A 65 5.40 0.55 -0.88
N VAL A 66 5.30 1.55 -1.75
CA VAL A 66 4.08 1.78 -2.52
C VAL A 66 3.77 0.62 -3.46
N ALA A 67 4.79 -0.01 -4.07
CA ALA A 67 4.59 -1.14 -4.99
C ALA A 67 3.99 -2.36 -4.28
N SER A 68 4.46 -2.66 -3.05
CA SER A 68 3.92 -3.75 -2.23
C SER A 68 2.49 -3.45 -1.77
N LEU A 69 2.19 -2.20 -1.39
CA LEU A 69 0.84 -1.79 -0.98
C LEU A 69 -0.15 -1.80 -2.16
N LEU A 70 0.27 -1.43 -3.36
CA LEU A 70 -0.53 -1.53 -4.58
C LEU A 70 -0.71 -2.99 -5.07
N SER A 71 -0.03 -3.94 -4.46
CA SER A 71 -0.25 -5.37 -4.70
C SER A 71 -1.31 -5.99 -3.78
N LEU A 72 -1.91 -5.22 -2.88
CA LEU A 72 -3.06 -5.62 -2.06
C LEU A 72 -4.33 -5.79 -2.91
N SER A 73 -5.41 -6.27 -2.28
CA SER A 73 -6.71 -6.37 -2.96
C SER A 73 -7.17 -5.00 -3.48
N PRO A 74 -7.94 -4.95 -4.59
CA PRO A 74 -8.38 -3.69 -5.21
C PRO A 74 -9.06 -2.71 -4.24
N GLU A 75 -9.83 -3.24 -3.26
CA GLU A 75 -10.56 -2.44 -2.29
C GLU A 75 -9.65 -1.75 -1.26
N ARG A 76 -8.38 -2.19 -1.15
CA ARG A 76 -7.44 -1.77 -0.09
C ARG A 76 -6.18 -1.13 -0.59
N LYS A 77 -5.74 -1.48 -1.81
CA LYS A 77 -4.44 -1.05 -2.34
C LYS A 77 -4.25 0.47 -2.27
N TYR A 78 -5.21 1.24 -2.76
CA TYR A 78 -5.10 2.70 -2.76
C TYR A 78 -5.26 3.31 -1.38
N TYR A 79 -6.07 2.71 -0.49
CA TYR A 79 -6.24 3.19 0.87
C TYR A 79 -4.92 3.12 1.65
N PHE A 80 -4.25 1.96 1.65
CA PHE A 80 -3.00 1.80 2.39
C PHE A 80 -1.82 2.51 1.72
N ALA A 81 -1.78 2.57 0.38
CA ALA A 81 -0.79 3.36 -0.33
C ALA A 81 -0.94 4.86 -0.02
N GLN A 82 -2.18 5.38 0.02
CA GLN A 82 -2.43 6.76 0.42
C GLN A 82 -2.06 7.02 1.88
N LEU A 83 -2.45 6.12 2.80
CA LEU A 83 -2.07 6.21 4.21
C LEU A 83 -0.54 6.27 4.39
N TYR A 84 0.20 5.48 3.61
CA TYR A 84 1.66 5.49 3.60
C TYR A 84 2.22 6.85 3.16
N LEU A 85 1.69 7.42 2.08
CA LEU A 85 2.12 8.72 1.53
C LEU A 85 1.74 9.89 2.45
N ASP A 86 0.54 9.88 3.05
CA ASP A 86 0.07 10.92 3.97
C ASP A 86 0.95 11.03 5.24
N ASN A 87 1.69 9.99 5.56
CA ASN A 87 2.69 9.99 6.63
C ASN A 87 4.10 10.38 6.17
N GLY A 88 4.21 11.04 5.02
CA GLY A 88 5.44 11.62 4.52
C GLY A 88 6.44 10.61 3.97
N ASN A 89 6.00 9.41 3.63
CA ASN A 89 6.86 8.42 3.01
C ASN A 89 7.00 8.68 1.50
N ASP A 90 8.15 8.29 0.97
CA ASP A 90 8.50 8.51 -0.42
C ASP A 90 7.81 7.49 -1.34
N ILE A 91 7.11 8.00 -2.38
CA ILE A 91 6.48 7.18 -3.41
C ILE A 91 7.50 6.41 -4.25
N ASN A 92 8.71 6.94 -4.38
CA ASN A 92 9.81 6.34 -5.13
C ASN A 92 10.73 5.48 -4.26
N LYS A 93 10.34 5.25 -2.98
CA LYS A 93 11.11 4.36 -2.09
C LYS A 93 11.12 2.94 -2.63
N LYS A 94 12.32 2.36 -2.66
CA LYS A 94 12.58 0.99 -3.12
C LYS A 94 12.84 0.09 -1.91
N ILE A 95 12.12 -1.00 -1.80
CA ILE A 95 12.44 -2.10 -0.87
C ILE A 95 12.77 -3.34 -1.70
N ASP A 96 11.78 -4.17 -2.00
CA ASP A 96 12.03 -5.45 -2.70
C ASP A 96 11.31 -5.55 -4.06
N GLN A 97 10.25 -4.77 -4.25
CA GLN A 97 9.34 -4.90 -5.40
C GLN A 97 9.72 -4.04 -6.62
N GLY A 98 10.82 -3.30 -6.53
CA GLY A 98 11.20 -2.34 -7.57
C GLY A 98 10.38 -1.04 -7.53
N MET A 99 10.48 -0.26 -8.60
CA MET A 99 9.77 1.01 -8.70
C MET A 99 8.27 0.80 -8.93
N PRO A 100 7.39 1.53 -8.19
CA PRO A 100 5.94 1.37 -8.35
C PRO A 100 5.45 1.57 -9.77
N ILE A 101 6.00 2.56 -10.49
CA ILE A 101 5.61 2.86 -11.87
C ILE A 101 5.99 1.72 -12.85
N HIS A 102 7.13 1.03 -12.61
CA HIS A 102 7.50 -0.15 -13.39
C HIS A 102 6.54 -1.32 -13.12
N SER A 103 6.11 -1.48 -11.86
CA SER A 103 5.11 -2.48 -11.49
C SER A 103 3.79 -2.27 -12.22
N ALA A 104 3.30 -1.03 -12.31
CA ALA A 104 2.07 -0.69 -13.05
C ALA A 104 2.21 -0.97 -14.56
N ILE A 105 3.35 -0.63 -15.17
CA ILE A 105 3.66 -0.94 -16.58
C ILE A 105 3.70 -2.45 -16.81
N LEU A 106 4.35 -3.19 -15.91
CA LEU A 106 4.48 -4.64 -16.00
C LEU A 106 3.12 -5.35 -15.91
N LYS A 107 2.28 -4.93 -14.97
CA LYS A 107 0.91 -5.44 -14.77
C LYS A 107 -0.06 -5.00 -15.88
N ASP A 108 0.32 -4.06 -16.74
CA ASP A 108 -0.57 -3.44 -17.72
C ASP A 108 -1.77 -2.71 -17.06
N ASP A 109 -1.57 -2.19 -15.84
CA ASP A 109 -2.57 -1.51 -15.02
C ASP A 109 -2.53 0.01 -15.26
N LEU A 110 -3.34 0.47 -16.20
CA LEU A 110 -3.40 1.89 -16.58
C LEU A 110 -3.95 2.78 -15.45
N GLU A 111 -4.87 2.26 -14.63
CA GLU A 111 -5.44 2.99 -13.50
C GLU A 111 -4.37 3.22 -12.43
N GLU A 112 -3.62 2.17 -12.06
CA GLU A 112 -2.51 2.25 -11.11
C GLU A 112 -1.42 3.21 -11.61
N PHE A 113 -1.11 3.16 -12.91
CA PHE A 113 -0.15 4.05 -13.54
C PHE A 113 -0.55 5.53 -13.42
N TYR A 114 -1.81 5.89 -13.73
CA TYR A 114 -2.29 7.25 -13.58
C TYR A 114 -2.29 7.71 -12.12
N TRP A 115 -2.74 6.84 -11.21
CA TRP A 115 -2.73 7.14 -9.77
C TRP A 115 -1.31 7.47 -9.28
N LEU A 116 -0.30 6.71 -9.71
CA LEU A 116 1.09 6.96 -9.36
C LEU A 116 1.59 8.32 -9.85
N LEU A 117 1.28 8.68 -11.10
CA LEU A 117 1.65 10.00 -11.64
C LEU A 117 0.95 11.14 -10.91
N GLU A 118 -0.33 10.99 -10.55
CA GLU A 118 -1.07 11.96 -9.74
C GLU A 118 -0.45 12.16 -8.35
N LYS A 119 0.18 11.13 -7.81
CA LYS A 119 0.92 11.18 -6.54
C LYS A 119 2.38 11.61 -6.69
N ASN A 120 2.77 12.10 -7.86
CA ASN A 120 4.12 12.58 -8.18
C ASN A 120 5.19 11.47 -8.15
N ALA A 121 4.85 10.24 -8.55
CA ALA A 121 5.87 9.26 -8.88
C ALA A 121 6.76 9.80 -10.01
N ASP A 122 8.08 9.71 -9.81
CA ASP A 122 9.06 10.22 -10.77
C ASP A 122 9.43 9.13 -11.79
N PRO A 123 9.03 9.27 -13.08
CA PRO A 123 9.35 8.29 -14.11
C PRO A 123 10.84 8.18 -14.46
N SER A 124 11.65 9.19 -14.10
CA SER A 124 13.07 9.23 -14.39
C SER A 124 13.93 8.44 -13.41
N VAL A 125 13.34 7.98 -12.30
CA VAL A 125 14.07 7.18 -11.30
C VAL A 125 14.35 5.79 -11.85
N VAL A 126 15.64 5.44 -11.91
CA VAL A 126 16.09 4.12 -12.37
C VAL A 126 15.69 3.04 -11.37
N ASP A 127 15.03 2.00 -11.84
CA ASP A 127 14.67 0.84 -11.04
C ASP A 127 15.89 -0.11 -10.89
N HIS A 128 16.14 -0.53 -9.66
CA HIS A 128 17.28 -1.40 -9.33
C HIS A 128 17.14 -2.85 -9.81
N LEU A 129 15.93 -3.30 -10.17
CA LEU A 129 15.69 -4.65 -10.70
C LEU A 129 15.93 -4.73 -12.21
N THR A 130 15.72 -3.63 -12.92
CA THR A 130 15.79 -3.59 -14.37
C THR A 130 16.96 -2.76 -14.90
N ASP A 131 17.55 -1.90 -14.05
CA ASP A 131 18.54 -0.86 -14.41
C ASP A 131 18.02 0.14 -15.45
N LEU A 132 16.69 0.31 -15.53
CA LEU A 132 16.00 1.20 -16.48
C LEU A 132 15.14 2.22 -15.72
N ASP A 133 14.94 3.37 -16.32
CA ASP A 133 13.85 4.28 -15.94
C ASP A 133 12.54 3.84 -16.60
N ALA A 134 11.43 4.52 -16.28
CA ALA A 134 10.12 4.12 -16.81
C ALA A 134 10.00 4.40 -18.30
N TYR A 135 10.75 5.36 -18.86
CA TYR A 135 10.75 5.67 -20.28
C TYR A 135 11.35 4.54 -21.12
N ASP A 136 12.53 4.06 -20.73
CA ASP A 136 13.18 2.95 -21.40
C ASP A 136 12.46 1.62 -21.14
N PHE A 137 11.92 1.45 -19.93
CA PHE A 137 11.19 0.23 -19.58
C PHE A 137 9.92 0.04 -20.39
N ILE A 138 9.11 1.11 -20.59
CA ILE A 138 7.88 1.02 -21.39
C ILE A 138 8.15 0.68 -22.85
N ASP A 139 9.23 1.19 -23.43
CA ASP A 139 9.64 0.88 -24.81
C ASP A 139 9.93 -0.60 -24.97
N ILE A 140 10.67 -1.18 -24.04
CA ILE A 140 10.95 -2.63 -24.04
C ILE A 140 9.66 -3.43 -23.88
N MET A 141 8.75 -3.00 -23.01
CA MET A 141 7.50 -3.70 -22.78
C MET A 141 6.56 -3.64 -24.01
N ILE A 142 6.54 -2.53 -24.75
CA ILE A 142 5.78 -2.43 -26.01
C ILE A 142 6.34 -3.37 -27.08
N ILE A 143 7.68 -3.46 -27.19
CA ILE A 143 8.32 -4.38 -28.14
C ILE A 143 7.98 -5.84 -27.83
N LYS A 144 8.01 -6.20 -26.52
CA LYS A 144 7.76 -7.59 -26.08
C LYS A 144 6.28 -7.97 -26.13
N GLN A 145 5.41 -7.08 -25.71
CA GLN A 145 3.99 -7.32 -25.56
C GLN A 145 3.20 -6.01 -25.71
N PRO A 146 2.90 -5.59 -26.94
CA PRO A 146 2.13 -4.37 -27.18
C PRO A 146 0.67 -4.58 -26.71
N THR A 147 0.19 -3.63 -25.90
CA THR A 147 -1.21 -3.55 -25.46
C THR A 147 -1.72 -2.13 -25.62
N PRO A 148 -3.04 -1.91 -25.71
CA PRO A 148 -3.60 -0.55 -25.74
C PRO A 148 -3.20 0.27 -24.54
N ASN A 149 -3.16 -0.31 -23.33
CA ASN A 149 -2.78 0.36 -22.10
C ASN A 149 -1.31 0.81 -22.14
N ARG A 150 -0.37 -0.06 -22.54
CA ARG A 150 1.06 0.29 -22.66
C ARG A 150 1.30 1.38 -23.68
N LEU A 151 0.60 1.35 -24.80
CA LEU A 151 0.67 2.42 -25.79
C LEU A 151 0.16 3.76 -25.23
N GLU A 152 -0.87 3.74 -24.41
CA GLU A 152 -1.36 4.95 -23.73
C GLU A 152 -0.38 5.42 -22.65
N MET A 153 0.14 4.53 -21.81
CA MET A 153 1.18 4.85 -20.82
C MET A 153 2.39 5.53 -21.48
N HIS A 154 2.86 4.98 -22.61
CA HIS A 154 3.98 5.58 -23.37
C HIS A 154 3.66 7.01 -23.82
N LYS A 155 2.48 7.26 -24.42
CA LYS A 155 2.08 8.62 -24.81
C LYS A 155 2.03 9.59 -23.64
N VAL A 156 1.62 9.10 -22.46
CA VAL A 156 1.61 9.91 -21.24
C VAL A 156 3.04 10.23 -20.82
N LEU A 157 3.92 9.24 -20.75
CA LEU A 157 5.33 9.41 -20.36
C LEU A 157 6.05 10.40 -21.28
N GLU A 158 5.81 10.38 -22.58
CA GLU A 158 6.39 11.35 -23.52
C GLU A 158 6.10 12.82 -23.16
N ARG A 159 4.98 13.09 -22.47
CA ARG A 159 4.62 14.44 -21.98
C ARG A 159 5.37 14.83 -20.70
N TYR A 160 5.84 13.86 -19.94
CA TYR A 160 6.63 14.05 -18.71
C TYR A 160 8.14 14.09 -18.98
N LYS A 161 8.57 13.72 -20.18
CA LYS A 161 9.99 13.72 -20.55
C LYS A 161 10.55 15.14 -20.47
N PRO A 162 11.64 15.39 -19.73
CA PRO A 162 12.24 16.70 -19.64
C PRO A 162 12.61 17.18 -21.06
N SER A 163 12.31 18.45 -21.36
CA SER A 163 12.77 19.08 -22.61
C SER A 163 14.29 19.09 -22.59
N SER A 164 14.94 18.40 -23.52
CA SER A 164 16.39 18.38 -23.74
C SER A 164 16.91 19.72 -24.23
#